data_1189dcea20fd56aecad93d3e102e41d3
#
_entry.id   1189dcea20fd56aecad93d3e102e41d3
#
_cell.length_a   1.000
_cell.length_b   1.000
_cell.length_c   1.000
_cell.angle_alpha   90.00
_cell.angle_beta   90.00
_cell.angle_gamma   90.00
#
_symmetry.space_group_name_H-M   'P 1'
#
loop_
_entity.id
_entity.type
_entity.pdbx_description
1 polymer ?
#
loop_
_entity_poly.entity_id
_entity_poly.type
_entity_poly.pdbx_seq_one_letter_code
_entity_poly.pdbx_strand_id
1 'polypeptide(L)'
;MMITEQEILNASILIVDDQQSNVSLLEDILHESGYTNIATTVDPLEVCALYQKDRQDLILLDLQMPVMDGFQVMEELKKIEMAGYLPVLVITAQPDHKLRALAAGAKDFIAKPFDLVEVQTRIHNMLEVRLLYKKLQGYNKELEQTVQIRTAELQASEARFRRLTELSSDWYWEQDENGKFTKIFGPVLE
;
A
#
# COMPACT_ATOMS: atom_id res chain seq x y z
N MET A 1 1.53 4.94 -15.70
CA MET A 1 0.82 5.23 -14.43
C MET A 1 1.69 6.22 -13.66
N MET A 2 1.38 7.51 -13.76
CA MET A 2 2.16 8.56 -13.08
C MET A 2 1.39 9.08 -11.86
N ILE A 3 2.10 9.45 -10.81
CA ILE A 3 1.57 10.21 -9.68
C ILE A 3 1.72 11.68 -10.04
N THR A 4 0.70 12.46 -9.79
CA THR A 4 0.75 13.92 -10.00
C THR A 4 1.30 14.60 -8.76
N GLU A 5 1.94 15.77 -8.94
CA GLU A 5 2.42 16.59 -7.83
C GLU A 5 1.31 16.89 -6.82
N GLN A 6 0.11 17.19 -7.31
CA GLN A 6 -1.04 17.48 -6.46
C GLN A 6 -1.47 16.27 -5.60
N GLU A 7 -1.32 15.05 -6.10
CA GLU A 7 -1.59 13.84 -5.31
C GLU A 7 -0.57 13.68 -4.18
N ILE A 8 0.69 14.03 -4.43
CA ILE A 8 1.76 13.98 -3.42
C ILE A 8 1.52 15.03 -2.34
N LEU A 9 1.19 16.27 -2.72
CA LEU A 9 0.93 17.35 -1.77
C LEU A 9 -0.34 17.14 -0.93
N ASN A 10 -1.29 16.36 -1.42
CA ASN A 10 -2.51 15.99 -0.69
C ASN A 10 -2.36 14.72 0.16
N ALA A 11 -1.21 14.05 0.11
CA ALA A 11 -0.96 12.86 0.90
C ALA A 11 -0.99 13.16 2.41
N SER A 12 -1.45 12.21 3.20
CA SER A 12 -1.57 12.39 4.66
C SER A 12 -0.26 12.02 5.37
N ILE A 13 0.23 12.94 6.18
CA ILE A 13 1.48 12.82 6.93
C ILE A 13 1.18 12.89 8.42
N LEU A 14 1.78 12.00 9.22
CA LEU A 14 1.76 12.07 10.68
C LEU A 14 3.15 12.41 11.19
N ILE A 15 3.27 13.45 12.02
CA ILE A 15 4.49 13.84 12.73
C ILE A 15 4.39 13.37 14.18
N VAL A 16 5.43 12.69 14.64
CA VAL A 16 5.52 12.12 15.99
C VAL A 16 6.88 12.48 16.59
N ASP A 17 6.87 13.39 17.57
CA ASP A 17 8.06 13.81 18.33
C ASP A 17 7.60 14.31 19.69
N ASP A 18 8.20 13.90 20.80
CA ASP A 18 7.80 14.28 22.16
C ASP A 18 8.03 15.78 22.47
N GLN A 19 8.80 16.47 21.62
CA GLN A 19 9.09 17.89 21.74
C GLN A 19 8.22 18.70 20.77
N GLN A 20 7.28 19.49 21.33
CA GLN A 20 6.40 20.34 20.53
C GLN A 20 7.16 21.27 19.57
N SER A 21 8.36 21.74 19.94
CA SER A 21 9.20 22.59 19.09
C SER A 21 9.63 21.89 17.80
N ASN A 22 9.94 20.58 17.88
CA ASN A 22 10.32 19.77 16.71
C ASN A 22 9.10 19.51 15.82
N VAL A 23 7.95 19.22 16.44
CA VAL A 23 6.68 19.05 15.74
C VAL A 23 6.34 20.31 14.94
N SER A 24 6.36 21.48 15.60
CA SER A 24 6.04 22.76 14.95
C SER A 24 7.01 23.09 13.82
N LEU A 25 8.31 22.85 14.00
CA LEU A 25 9.30 23.05 12.96
C LEU A 25 9.04 22.18 11.70
N LEU A 26 8.75 20.89 11.91
CA LEU A 26 8.45 19.98 10.80
C LEU A 26 7.13 20.32 10.11
N GLU A 27 6.13 20.73 10.87
CA GLU A 27 4.84 21.18 10.37
C GLU A 27 4.99 22.42 9.50
N ASP A 28 5.76 23.43 9.95
CA ASP A 28 6.05 24.64 9.18
C ASP A 28 6.78 24.31 7.86
N ILE A 29 7.80 23.46 7.89
CA ILE A 29 8.54 22.98 6.71
C ILE A 29 7.60 22.31 5.69
N LEU A 30 6.70 21.47 6.16
CA LEU A 30 5.76 20.78 5.29
C LEU A 30 4.72 21.73 4.70
N HIS A 31 4.18 22.66 5.48
CA HIS A 31 3.26 23.69 4.98
C HIS A 31 3.91 24.60 3.96
N GLU A 32 5.14 25.05 4.18
CA GLU A 32 5.92 25.82 3.20
C GLU A 32 6.17 25.04 1.91
N SER A 33 6.27 23.71 2.00
CA SER A 33 6.41 22.81 0.83
C SER A 33 5.08 22.53 0.11
N GLY A 34 3.95 23.03 0.65
CA GLY A 34 2.63 22.88 0.03
C GLY A 34 1.83 21.65 0.48
N TYR A 35 2.32 20.87 1.45
CA TYR A 35 1.54 19.79 2.04
C TYR A 35 0.41 20.33 2.91
N THR A 36 -0.79 19.77 2.78
CA THR A 36 -2.00 20.31 3.42
C THR A 36 -2.64 19.37 4.44
N ASN A 37 -2.31 18.08 4.38
CA ASN A 37 -2.93 17.07 5.22
C ASN A 37 -1.92 16.51 6.24
N ILE A 38 -1.68 17.29 7.29
CA ILE A 38 -0.68 17.00 8.32
C ILE A 38 -1.41 16.79 9.64
N ALA A 39 -1.13 15.66 10.28
CA ALA A 39 -1.52 15.37 11.65
C ALA A 39 -0.26 15.32 12.53
N THR A 40 -0.41 15.69 13.79
CA THR A 40 0.71 15.75 14.74
C THR A 40 0.35 15.11 16.06
N THR A 41 1.31 14.49 16.73
CA THR A 41 1.17 14.08 18.14
C THR A 41 2.50 14.16 18.86
N VAL A 42 2.46 14.49 20.15
CA VAL A 42 3.60 14.44 21.05
C VAL A 42 3.55 13.19 21.96
N ASP A 43 2.48 12.41 21.87
CA ASP A 43 2.29 11.17 22.63
C ASP A 43 2.49 9.94 21.72
N PRO A 44 3.57 9.17 21.89
CA PRO A 44 3.81 7.97 21.08
C PRO A 44 2.74 6.88 21.24
N LEU A 45 1.98 6.89 22.35
CA LEU A 45 0.91 5.91 22.57
C LEU A 45 -0.31 6.13 21.66
N GLU A 46 -0.52 7.34 21.16
CA GLU A 46 -1.63 7.67 20.26
C GLU A 46 -1.38 7.26 18.81
N VAL A 47 -0.14 7.03 18.40
CA VAL A 47 0.26 6.81 17.01
C VAL A 47 -0.53 5.69 16.34
N CYS A 48 -0.65 4.56 17.01
CA CYS A 48 -1.39 3.41 16.47
C CYS A 48 -2.89 3.69 16.28
N ALA A 49 -3.50 4.42 17.22
CA ALA A 49 -4.92 4.80 17.13
C ALA A 49 -5.14 5.82 16.00
N LEU A 50 -4.27 6.82 15.88
CA LEU A 50 -4.30 7.80 14.80
C LEU A 50 -4.12 7.11 13.43
N TYR A 51 -3.14 6.20 13.31
CA TYR A 51 -2.93 5.47 12.07
C TYR A 51 -4.12 4.55 11.72
N GLN A 52 -4.73 3.88 12.68
CA GLN A 52 -5.92 3.06 12.42
C GLN A 52 -7.11 3.87 11.93
N LYS A 53 -7.27 5.08 12.46
CA LYS A 53 -8.36 5.99 12.10
C LYS A 53 -8.18 6.58 10.70
N ASP A 54 -7.03 7.17 10.42
CA ASP A 54 -6.83 8.04 9.25
C ASP A 54 -5.95 7.43 8.14
N ARG A 55 -5.26 6.29 8.41
CA ARG A 55 -4.42 5.56 7.45
C ARG A 55 -3.43 6.46 6.72
N GLN A 56 -2.60 7.19 7.49
CA GLN A 56 -1.60 8.11 6.95
C GLN A 56 -0.71 7.46 5.89
N ASP A 57 -0.22 8.28 4.96
CA ASP A 57 0.63 7.85 3.85
C ASP A 57 2.12 7.85 4.21
N LEU A 58 2.51 8.63 5.21
CA LEU A 58 3.87 8.73 5.73
C LEU A 58 3.82 9.04 7.22
N ILE A 59 4.74 8.46 7.98
CA ILE A 59 4.98 8.81 9.38
C ILE A 59 6.41 9.35 9.51
N LEU A 60 6.52 10.58 10.05
CA LEU A 60 7.79 11.16 10.51
C LEU A 60 7.90 10.85 11.99
N LEU A 61 8.92 10.11 12.41
CA LEU A 61 8.99 9.53 13.74
C LEU A 61 10.34 9.83 14.40
N ASP A 62 10.30 10.50 15.54
CA ASP A 62 11.47 10.55 16.43
C ASP A 62 11.69 9.20 17.13
N LEU A 63 12.95 8.85 17.36
CA LEU A 63 13.29 7.61 18.09
C LEU A 63 13.34 7.80 19.59
N GLN A 64 13.70 8.99 20.04
CA GLN A 64 14.00 9.25 21.44
C GLN A 64 12.83 9.93 22.13
N MET A 65 11.81 9.15 22.44
CA MET A 65 10.64 9.62 23.18
C MET A 65 10.52 8.90 24.53
N PRO A 66 10.03 9.58 25.58
CA PRO A 66 9.73 8.96 26.85
C PRO A 66 8.57 7.96 26.73
N VAL A 67 8.45 7.04 27.67
CA VAL A 67 7.38 6.04 27.79
C VAL A 67 7.41 4.96 26.71
N MET A 68 7.38 5.32 25.42
CA MET A 68 7.47 4.42 24.27
C MET A 68 8.44 5.01 23.25
N ASP A 69 9.53 4.30 22.96
CA ASP A 69 10.49 4.74 21.96
C ASP A 69 9.99 4.50 20.53
N GLY A 70 10.61 5.16 19.54
CA GLY A 70 10.21 5.02 18.15
C GLY A 70 10.36 3.60 17.59
N PHE A 71 11.22 2.76 18.15
CA PHE A 71 11.34 1.35 17.77
C PHE A 71 10.11 0.55 18.19
N GLN A 72 9.60 0.80 19.39
CA GLN A 72 8.39 0.17 19.91
C GLN A 72 7.17 0.63 19.09
N VAL A 73 7.10 1.93 18.74
CA VAL A 73 6.05 2.44 17.84
C VAL A 73 6.07 1.71 16.50
N MET A 74 7.25 1.54 15.88
CA MET A 74 7.38 0.80 14.61
C MET A 74 6.97 -0.67 14.74
N GLU A 75 7.27 -1.32 15.87
CA GLU A 75 6.83 -2.70 16.13
C GLU A 75 5.30 -2.83 16.19
N GLU A 76 4.63 -1.90 16.88
CA GLU A 76 3.16 -1.89 16.95
C GLU A 76 2.53 -1.58 15.58
N LEU A 77 3.07 -0.61 14.84
CA LEU A 77 2.61 -0.30 13.49
C LEU A 77 2.72 -1.49 12.54
N LYS A 78 3.78 -2.31 12.63
CA LYS A 78 3.93 -3.53 11.84
C LYS A 78 2.82 -4.56 12.10
N LYS A 79 2.33 -4.66 13.34
CA LYS A 79 1.23 -5.57 13.69
C LYS A 79 -0.09 -5.15 13.02
N ILE A 80 -0.27 -3.84 12.80
CA ILE A 80 -1.47 -3.27 12.17
C ILE A 80 -1.39 -3.33 10.65
N GLU A 81 -0.19 -3.14 10.08
CA GLU A 81 0.06 -3.06 8.64
C GLU A 81 0.80 -4.30 8.11
N MET A 82 0.23 -5.50 8.35
CA MET A 82 0.88 -6.78 8.00
C MET A 82 1.06 -7.01 6.50
N ALA A 83 0.24 -6.41 5.65
CA ALA A 83 0.25 -6.64 4.19
C ALA A 83 0.53 -5.38 3.35
N GLY A 84 0.72 -4.23 3.97
CA GLY A 84 0.86 -2.95 3.29
C GLY A 84 2.30 -2.40 3.29
N TYR A 85 2.49 -1.34 2.51
CA TYR A 85 3.71 -0.54 2.50
C TYR A 85 3.44 0.80 3.18
N LEU A 86 3.68 0.88 4.51
CA LEU A 86 3.67 2.15 5.25
C LEU A 86 5.12 2.66 5.38
N PRO A 87 5.48 3.76 4.72
CA PRO A 87 6.78 4.36 4.93
C PRO A 87 6.84 5.08 6.28
N VAL A 88 7.88 4.78 7.06
CA VAL A 88 8.27 5.51 8.26
C VAL A 88 9.62 6.14 8.00
N LEU A 89 9.69 7.48 8.08
CA LEU A 89 10.90 8.27 8.03
C LEU A 89 11.31 8.61 9.46
N VAL A 90 12.43 8.04 9.88
CA VAL A 90 12.97 8.27 11.22
C VAL A 90 13.79 9.55 11.24
N ILE A 91 13.56 10.43 12.24
CA ILE A 91 14.30 11.67 12.45
C ILE A 91 14.95 11.58 13.84
N THR A 92 16.28 11.49 13.91
CA THR A 92 16.97 11.24 15.18
C THR A 92 18.25 12.06 15.34
N ALA A 93 18.57 12.43 16.58
CA ALA A 93 19.84 13.05 16.92
C ALA A 93 21.02 12.06 17.00
N GLN A 94 20.77 10.74 16.94
CA GLN A 94 21.79 9.69 17.08
C GLN A 94 22.01 8.94 15.76
N PRO A 95 23.07 9.27 15.00
CA PRO A 95 23.40 8.60 13.73
C PRO A 95 23.65 7.09 13.88
N ASP A 96 24.12 6.65 15.03
CA ASP A 96 24.42 5.23 15.29
C ASP A 96 23.16 4.35 15.28
N HIS A 97 21.99 4.91 15.49
CA HIS A 97 20.72 4.19 15.43
C HIS A 97 20.22 3.91 13.99
N LYS A 98 20.89 4.46 12.97
CA LYS A 98 20.53 4.31 11.56
C LYS A 98 20.28 2.86 11.13
N LEU A 99 21.29 2.02 11.32
CA LEU A 99 21.21 0.61 10.91
C LEU A 99 20.12 -0.14 11.69
N ARG A 100 19.98 0.17 12.97
CA ARG A 100 18.92 -0.41 13.81
C ARG A 100 17.53 0.04 13.36
N ALA A 101 17.34 1.33 13.00
CA ALA A 101 16.08 1.85 12.53
C ALA A 101 15.65 1.19 11.20
N LEU A 102 16.58 1.06 10.24
CA LEU A 102 16.32 0.38 8.97
C LEU A 102 16.00 -1.10 9.18
N ALA A 103 16.74 -1.80 10.04
CA ALA A 103 16.46 -3.20 10.41
C ALA A 103 15.11 -3.34 11.13
N ALA A 104 14.71 -2.36 11.93
CA ALA A 104 13.41 -2.29 12.57
C ALA A 104 12.26 -1.99 11.59
N GLY A 105 12.55 -1.58 10.33
CA GLY A 105 11.57 -1.39 9.27
C GLY A 105 11.33 0.05 8.84
N ALA A 106 12.05 1.01 9.39
CA ALA A 106 12.10 2.35 8.83
C ALA A 106 12.52 2.28 7.36
N LYS A 107 11.91 3.09 6.52
CA LYS A 107 12.24 3.10 5.09
C LYS A 107 13.40 4.04 4.78
N ASP A 108 13.56 5.06 5.60
CA ASP A 108 14.68 5.98 5.54
C ASP A 108 14.87 6.66 6.92
N PHE A 109 15.94 7.43 7.06
CA PHE A 109 16.23 8.19 8.29
C PHE A 109 16.89 9.52 7.95
N ILE A 110 16.74 10.50 8.85
CA ILE A 110 17.36 11.81 8.81
C ILE A 110 18.03 12.07 10.16
N ALA A 111 19.28 12.54 10.14
CA ALA A 111 20.00 12.92 11.35
C ALA A 111 19.72 14.40 11.70
N LYS A 112 19.43 14.70 12.97
CA LYS A 112 19.36 16.07 13.49
C LYS A 112 20.80 16.58 13.78
N PRO A 113 21.20 17.84 13.44
CA PRO A 113 20.39 18.82 12.69
C PRO A 113 20.30 18.48 11.21
N PHE A 114 19.14 18.70 10.58
CA PHE A 114 18.87 18.34 9.20
C PHE A 114 18.79 19.56 8.28
N ASP A 115 19.07 19.34 7.01
CA ASP A 115 18.86 20.29 5.93
C ASP A 115 17.42 20.24 5.42
N LEU A 116 16.81 21.40 5.17
CA LEU A 116 15.42 21.50 4.71
C LEU A 116 15.20 20.78 3.37
N VAL A 117 16.15 20.93 2.44
CA VAL A 117 16.06 20.33 1.10
C VAL A 117 16.15 18.80 1.21
N GLU A 118 16.97 18.30 2.14
CA GLU A 118 17.06 16.85 2.42
C GLU A 118 15.72 16.30 2.92
N VAL A 119 15.11 16.96 3.91
CA VAL A 119 13.81 16.56 4.48
C VAL A 119 12.75 16.53 3.40
N GLN A 120 12.60 17.65 2.65
CA GLN A 120 11.60 17.78 1.58
C GLN A 120 11.76 16.70 0.50
N THR A 121 13.00 16.48 0.04
CA THR A 121 13.30 15.51 -1.01
C THR A 121 12.97 14.09 -0.56
N ARG A 122 13.32 13.68 0.67
CA ARG A 122 13.05 12.35 1.18
C ARG A 122 11.56 12.10 1.36
N ILE A 123 10.84 13.08 1.92
CA ILE A 123 9.38 13.01 2.10
C ILE A 123 8.69 12.86 0.74
N HIS A 124 9.04 13.70 -0.23
CA HIS A 124 8.49 13.65 -1.59
C HIS A 124 8.68 12.25 -2.23
N ASN A 125 9.90 11.75 -2.24
CA ASN A 125 10.23 10.45 -2.83
C ASN A 125 9.48 9.29 -2.12
N MET A 126 9.40 9.34 -0.79
CA MET A 126 8.70 8.30 -0.03
C MET A 126 7.20 8.31 -0.28
N LEU A 127 6.60 9.49 -0.39
CA LEU A 127 5.18 9.63 -0.72
C LEU A 127 4.88 9.19 -2.16
N GLU A 128 5.73 9.53 -3.13
CA GLU A 128 5.57 9.04 -4.50
C GLU A 128 5.53 7.51 -4.54
N VAL A 129 6.48 6.84 -3.89
CA VAL A 129 6.53 5.38 -3.82
C VAL A 129 5.28 4.83 -3.10
N ARG A 130 4.84 5.45 -2.00
CA ARG A 130 3.64 5.05 -1.27
C ARG A 130 2.39 5.12 -2.13
N LEU A 131 2.21 6.22 -2.84
CA LEU A 131 1.04 6.43 -3.70
C LEU A 131 1.03 5.50 -4.91
N LEU A 132 2.20 5.22 -5.51
CA LEU A 132 2.34 4.20 -6.55
C LEU A 132 1.94 2.82 -6.03
N TYR A 133 2.38 2.46 -4.82
CA TYR A 133 2.02 1.19 -4.19
C TYR A 133 0.51 1.09 -3.94
N LYS A 134 -0.13 2.15 -3.42
CA LYS A 134 -1.60 2.20 -3.23
C LYS A 134 -2.35 2.03 -4.56
N LYS A 135 -1.91 2.71 -5.62
CA LYS A 135 -2.51 2.54 -6.97
C LYS A 135 -2.36 1.10 -7.47
N LEU A 136 -1.17 0.51 -7.32
CA LEU A 136 -0.93 -0.87 -7.73
C LEU A 136 -1.83 -1.86 -6.99
N GLN A 137 -1.99 -1.70 -5.68
CA GLN A 137 -2.91 -2.53 -4.88
C GLN A 137 -4.36 -2.38 -5.38
N GLY A 138 -4.80 -1.16 -5.68
CA GLY A 138 -6.13 -0.89 -6.24
C GLY A 138 -6.36 -1.65 -7.56
N TYR A 139 -5.42 -1.56 -8.48
CA TYR A 139 -5.51 -2.28 -9.77
C TYR A 139 -5.50 -3.80 -9.62
N ASN A 140 -4.66 -4.34 -8.73
CA ASN A 140 -4.65 -5.77 -8.49
C ASN A 140 -6.00 -6.27 -7.98
N LYS A 141 -6.61 -5.54 -7.05
CA LYS A 141 -7.95 -5.87 -6.54
C LYS A 141 -9.03 -5.81 -7.62
N GLU A 142 -9.00 -4.79 -8.48
CA GLU A 142 -9.92 -4.65 -9.62
C GLU A 142 -9.73 -5.78 -10.63
N LEU A 143 -8.47 -6.14 -10.93
CA LEU A 143 -8.14 -7.26 -11.81
C LEU A 143 -8.65 -8.58 -11.26
N GLU A 144 -8.41 -8.87 -9.97
CA GLU A 144 -8.90 -10.08 -9.32
C GLU A 144 -10.44 -10.18 -9.41
N GLN A 145 -11.14 -9.09 -9.13
CA GLN A 145 -12.60 -9.05 -9.27
C GLN A 145 -13.04 -9.31 -10.71
N THR A 146 -12.38 -8.67 -11.68
CA THR A 146 -12.68 -8.86 -13.10
C THR A 146 -12.46 -10.32 -13.53
N VAL A 147 -11.36 -10.93 -13.11
CA VAL A 147 -11.06 -12.35 -13.37
C VAL A 147 -12.15 -13.25 -12.79
N GLN A 148 -12.57 -13.01 -11.54
CA GLN A 148 -13.63 -13.80 -10.91
C GLN A 148 -14.95 -13.70 -11.69
N ILE A 149 -15.36 -12.48 -12.08
CA ILE A 149 -16.60 -12.26 -12.86
C ILE A 149 -16.51 -12.99 -14.21
N ARG A 150 -15.42 -12.82 -14.95
CA ARG A 150 -15.24 -13.44 -16.27
C ARG A 150 -15.17 -14.96 -16.19
N THR A 151 -14.55 -15.50 -15.16
CA THR A 151 -14.51 -16.95 -14.92
C THR A 151 -15.91 -17.51 -14.66
N ALA A 152 -16.71 -16.83 -13.85
CA ALA A 152 -18.10 -17.23 -13.59
C ALA A 152 -18.99 -17.15 -14.86
N GLU A 153 -18.85 -16.08 -15.65
CA GLU A 153 -19.57 -15.92 -16.94
C GLU A 153 -19.21 -17.04 -17.92
N LEU A 154 -17.91 -17.37 -18.03
CA LEU A 154 -17.44 -18.45 -18.89
C LEU A 154 -18.00 -19.79 -18.47
N GLN A 155 -17.93 -20.13 -17.16
CA GLN A 155 -18.50 -21.38 -16.61
C GLN A 155 -20.00 -21.48 -16.87
N ALA A 156 -20.74 -20.39 -16.69
CA ALA A 156 -22.18 -20.36 -16.97
C ALA A 156 -22.49 -20.55 -18.47
N SER A 157 -21.66 -19.97 -19.35
CA SER A 157 -21.77 -20.11 -20.80
C SER A 157 -21.47 -21.55 -21.24
N GLU A 158 -20.40 -22.14 -20.71
CA GLU A 158 -20.03 -23.54 -20.98
C GLU A 158 -21.11 -24.52 -20.49
N ALA A 159 -21.66 -24.30 -19.30
CA ALA A 159 -22.74 -25.13 -18.77
C ALA A 159 -24.01 -25.00 -19.63
N ARG A 160 -24.33 -23.78 -20.13
CA ARG A 160 -25.44 -23.58 -21.03
C ARG A 160 -25.23 -24.28 -22.38
N PHE A 161 -24.04 -24.12 -22.95
CA PHE A 161 -23.68 -24.79 -24.19
C PHE A 161 -23.77 -26.31 -24.05
N ARG A 162 -23.22 -26.88 -22.97
CA ARG A 162 -23.30 -28.32 -22.68
C ARG A 162 -24.75 -28.82 -22.60
N ARG A 163 -25.61 -28.09 -21.86
CA ARG A 163 -27.04 -28.46 -21.79
C ARG A 163 -27.73 -28.43 -23.16
N LEU A 164 -27.41 -27.44 -24.00
CA LEU A 164 -27.98 -27.36 -25.34
C LEU A 164 -27.51 -28.53 -26.23
N THR A 165 -26.24 -28.90 -26.14
CA THR A 165 -25.70 -30.05 -26.90
C THR A 165 -26.24 -31.39 -26.39
N GLU A 166 -26.44 -31.56 -25.08
CA GLU A 166 -27.05 -32.77 -24.48
C GLU A 166 -28.55 -32.92 -24.87
N LEU A 167 -29.26 -31.82 -25.08
CA LEU A 167 -30.66 -31.82 -25.53
C LEU A 167 -30.80 -31.99 -27.07
N SER A 168 -29.73 -31.80 -27.78
CA SER A 168 -29.68 -32.00 -29.24
C SER A 168 -29.55 -33.50 -29.54
N SER A 169 -30.28 -33.95 -30.57
CA SER A 169 -30.13 -35.30 -31.09
C SER A 169 -28.85 -35.51 -31.94
N ASP A 170 -28.10 -34.45 -32.12
CA ASP A 170 -26.94 -34.43 -33.00
C ASP A 170 -25.63 -34.58 -32.24
N TRP A 171 -24.67 -35.20 -32.88
CA TRP A 171 -23.31 -35.32 -32.38
C TRP A 171 -22.48 -34.14 -32.84
N TYR A 172 -21.73 -33.51 -31.91
CA TYR A 172 -20.79 -32.43 -32.15
C TYR A 172 -19.37 -32.90 -31.84
N TRP A 173 -18.43 -32.52 -32.68
CA TRP A 173 -17.01 -32.83 -32.45
C TRP A 173 -16.14 -31.63 -32.82
N GLU A 174 -15.05 -31.51 -32.11
CA GLU A 174 -13.96 -30.58 -32.42
C GLU A 174 -12.74 -31.39 -32.87
N GLN A 175 -12.02 -30.84 -33.85
CA GLN A 175 -10.74 -31.40 -34.32
C GLN A 175 -9.64 -30.36 -34.22
N ASP A 176 -8.40 -30.77 -33.94
CA ASP A 176 -7.22 -29.92 -34.02
C ASP A 176 -6.84 -29.68 -35.50
N GLU A 177 -5.78 -28.90 -35.71
CA GLU A 177 -5.25 -28.58 -37.06
C GLU A 177 -4.73 -29.80 -37.84
N ASN A 178 -4.50 -30.93 -37.17
CA ASN A 178 -4.08 -32.18 -37.75
C ASN A 178 -5.25 -33.16 -38.00
N GLY A 179 -6.49 -32.74 -37.77
CA GLY A 179 -7.70 -33.54 -37.94
C GLY A 179 -7.97 -34.56 -36.82
N LYS A 180 -7.27 -34.46 -35.66
CA LYS A 180 -7.49 -35.33 -34.52
C LYS A 180 -8.63 -34.79 -33.67
N PHE A 181 -9.59 -35.66 -33.32
CA PHE A 181 -10.70 -35.27 -32.43
C PHE A 181 -10.18 -34.86 -31.06
N THR A 182 -10.53 -33.66 -30.64
CA THR A 182 -10.17 -33.10 -29.34
C THR A 182 -11.33 -33.14 -28.35
N LYS A 183 -12.57 -33.05 -28.88
CA LYS A 183 -13.79 -33.20 -28.07
C LYS A 183 -14.90 -33.82 -28.88
N ILE A 184 -15.75 -34.59 -28.22
CA ILE A 184 -16.95 -35.19 -28.79
C ILE A 184 -18.09 -34.98 -27.79
N PHE A 185 -19.21 -34.42 -28.24
CA PHE A 185 -20.43 -34.22 -27.46
C PHE A 185 -21.60 -34.79 -28.25
N GLY A 186 -22.53 -35.47 -27.57
CA GLY A 186 -23.70 -36.02 -28.20
C GLY A 186 -24.64 -36.67 -27.17
N PRO A 187 -25.82 -37.18 -27.60
CA PRO A 187 -26.74 -37.81 -26.71
C PRO A 187 -26.09 -39.03 -26.04
N VAL A 188 -26.35 -39.19 -24.74
CA VAL A 188 -25.88 -40.36 -24.00
C VAL A 188 -26.60 -41.58 -24.58
N LEU A 189 -25.85 -42.51 -25.16
CA LEU A 189 -26.39 -43.82 -25.52
C LEU A 189 -26.58 -44.59 -24.20
N GLU A 190 -27.84 -44.88 -23.81
CA GLU A 190 -28.16 -45.83 -22.75
C GLU A 190 -27.70 -47.25 -23.08
#